data_969a95ffdca34de073079feef3eef2b1
#
_entry.id   969a95ffdca34de073079feef3eef2b1
#
_cell.length_a   1.000
_cell.length_b   1.000
_cell.length_c   1.000
_cell.angle_alpha   90.00
_cell.angle_beta   90.00
_cell.angle_gamma   90.00
#
_symmetry.space_group_name_H-M   'P 1'
#
loop_
_entity.id
_entity.type
_entity.pdbx_description
1 polymer ?
#
loop_
_entity_poly.entity_id
_entity_poly.type
_entity_poly.pdbx_seq_one_letter_code
_entity_poly.pdbx_strand_id
1 'polypeptide(L)'
;MHKLYNHNTSSLSALDLKMIRSVPAGGNWKNIPKNIPSERLKKIRKSGGRTTYYGRLRWDNPSYTINTYFNRPGNGCFMHPDDKNSKNPQHRLLSFREAARIQSFQDDFKFFGSKSSIYKQIGNAVPPLMAYFIAKIFKAKNAIDLFCGCGGLSKGFEMAGTKVLLGCDIDKNFMETWKNNHNGIPLLGDLIRSDTKKLIIEKLKNRKIDLIIGGPPCQGFSTAGWRIHQDKRNLLWKEYLNLVRTIKPKYFLIENVVGLLTSINKSKKVVENMKNEFSKIGYNFKYKKIESQFFGVPQIRKRIFIIGAKKNINLPDYPNEFVKKYITVKEAIKGMPKLDSDNERLAIKSKMKNTSMYQKWLSKKISLNKFFNYLKENRG
;
A
#
# COMPACT_ATOMS: atom_id res chain seq x y z
N MET A 1 -12.68 19.92 -17.14
CA MET A 1 -13.17 19.30 -15.89
C MET A 1 -12.30 18.10 -15.54
N HIS A 2 -11.82 17.99 -14.30
CA HIS A 2 -11.02 16.86 -13.88
C HIS A 2 -11.93 15.67 -13.53
N LYS A 3 -11.66 14.51 -14.10
CA LYS A 3 -12.44 13.30 -13.85
C LYS A 3 -11.81 12.56 -12.64
N LEU A 4 -12.56 12.41 -11.55
CA LEU A 4 -12.13 11.74 -10.34
C LEU A 4 -12.74 10.33 -10.29
N TYR A 5 -11.88 9.30 -10.32
CA TYR A 5 -12.31 7.89 -10.29
C TYR A 5 -12.33 7.34 -8.85
N ASN A 6 -13.21 6.36 -8.60
CA ASN A 6 -13.28 5.64 -7.33
C ASN A 6 -13.51 6.55 -6.10
N HIS A 7 -14.25 7.66 -6.26
CA HIS A 7 -14.56 8.54 -5.13
C HIS A 7 -15.92 8.16 -4.53
N ASN A 8 -15.97 6.99 -3.91
CA ASN A 8 -17.11 6.42 -3.20
C ASN A 8 -16.66 5.66 -1.96
N THR A 9 -17.57 5.39 -1.04
CA THR A 9 -17.30 4.70 0.23
C THR A 9 -18.37 3.65 0.50
N SER A 10 -18.19 2.81 1.51
CA SER A 10 -19.25 1.91 1.98
C SER A 10 -20.26 2.65 2.85
N SER A 11 -21.52 2.30 2.72
CA SER A 11 -22.57 2.71 3.65
C SER A 11 -22.28 2.15 5.05
N LEU A 12 -22.73 2.85 6.06
CA LEU A 12 -22.62 2.48 7.47
C LEU A 12 -24.00 2.14 8.02
N SER A 13 -24.05 1.22 8.98
CA SER A 13 -25.28 0.94 9.72
C SER A 13 -25.71 2.16 10.55
N ALA A 14 -27.01 2.24 10.89
CA ALA A 14 -27.51 3.30 11.77
C ALA A 14 -26.76 3.35 13.11
N LEU A 15 -26.38 2.18 13.64
CA LEU A 15 -25.60 2.06 14.87
C LEU A 15 -24.19 2.61 14.69
N ASP A 16 -23.48 2.26 13.59
CA ASP A 16 -22.16 2.80 13.30
C ASP A 16 -22.20 4.32 13.11
N LEU A 17 -23.22 4.84 12.39
CA LEU A 17 -23.43 6.29 12.23
C LEU A 17 -23.61 6.99 13.57
N LYS A 18 -24.44 6.43 14.49
CA LYS A 18 -24.63 6.96 15.84
C LYS A 18 -23.29 7.00 16.60
N MET A 19 -22.48 5.94 16.51
CA MET A 19 -21.17 5.88 17.15
C MET A 19 -20.18 6.92 16.58
N ILE A 20 -20.02 6.99 15.26
CA ILE A 20 -19.01 7.87 14.67
C ILE A 20 -19.33 9.36 14.78
N ARG A 21 -20.62 9.74 14.89
CA ARG A 21 -21.03 11.13 15.11
C ARG A 21 -20.49 11.71 16.41
N SER A 22 -20.28 10.89 17.44
CA SER A 22 -19.77 11.32 18.73
C SER A 22 -18.23 11.46 18.78
N VAL A 23 -17.51 10.96 17.77
CA VAL A 23 -16.05 10.96 17.76
C VAL A 23 -15.52 12.23 17.09
N PRO A 24 -14.80 13.11 17.83
CA PRO A 24 -14.21 14.33 17.25
C PRO A 24 -12.97 14.02 16.40
N ALA A 25 -12.46 15.01 15.68
CA ALA A 25 -11.20 14.91 14.95
C ALA A 25 -10.04 14.48 15.88
N GLY A 26 -9.34 13.43 15.51
CA GLY A 26 -8.30 12.79 16.34
C GLY A 26 -8.82 11.94 17.50
N GLY A 27 -10.15 11.88 17.71
CA GLY A 27 -10.78 11.02 18.71
C GLY A 27 -10.85 9.56 18.28
N ASN A 28 -11.39 8.72 19.17
CA ASN A 28 -11.50 7.28 18.97
C ASN A 28 -12.66 6.69 19.79
N TRP A 29 -12.71 5.36 19.91
CA TRP A 29 -13.77 4.63 20.63
C TRP A 29 -14.02 5.14 22.07
N LYS A 30 -13.07 5.77 22.75
CA LYS A 30 -13.22 6.34 24.08
C LYS A 30 -14.23 7.51 24.11
N ASN A 31 -14.40 8.21 22.99
CA ASN A 31 -15.35 9.31 22.83
C ASN A 31 -16.80 8.85 22.58
N ILE A 32 -17.01 7.55 22.36
CA ILE A 32 -18.36 7.03 22.11
C ILE A 32 -19.11 6.87 23.43
N PRO A 33 -20.35 7.42 23.57
CA PRO A 33 -21.14 7.30 24.80
C PRO A 33 -21.32 5.87 25.28
N LYS A 34 -21.32 5.67 26.62
CA LYS A 34 -21.42 4.32 27.21
C LYS A 34 -22.78 3.64 26.98
N ASN A 35 -23.83 4.42 26.82
CA ASN A 35 -25.21 3.96 26.61
C ASN A 35 -25.52 3.47 25.19
N ILE A 36 -24.55 3.52 24.26
CA ILE A 36 -24.75 2.97 22.91
C ILE A 36 -24.68 1.45 22.95
N PRO A 37 -25.72 0.72 22.48
CA PRO A 37 -25.84 -0.73 22.57
C PRO A 37 -25.00 -1.43 21.48
N SER A 38 -23.68 -1.53 21.70
CA SER A 38 -22.76 -2.19 20.78
C SER A 38 -21.92 -3.23 21.51
N GLU A 39 -22.18 -4.51 21.24
CA GLU A 39 -21.41 -5.63 21.82
C GLU A 39 -19.92 -5.54 21.47
N ARG A 40 -19.60 -5.09 20.24
CA ARG A 40 -18.22 -4.87 19.85
C ARG A 40 -17.55 -3.79 20.71
N LEU A 41 -18.26 -2.71 20.98
CA LEU A 41 -17.73 -1.62 21.81
C LEU A 41 -17.57 -2.04 23.26
N LYS A 42 -18.49 -2.85 23.80
CA LYS A 42 -18.35 -3.47 25.14
C LYS A 42 -17.06 -4.32 25.22
N LYS A 43 -16.82 -5.19 24.22
CA LYS A 43 -15.60 -6.00 24.15
C LYS A 43 -14.34 -5.15 24.08
N ILE A 44 -14.34 -4.08 23.26
CA ILE A 44 -13.21 -3.15 23.13
C ILE A 44 -12.94 -2.46 24.47
N ARG A 45 -13.95 -2.02 25.18
CA ARG A 45 -13.80 -1.39 26.51
C ARG A 45 -13.24 -2.36 27.54
N LYS A 46 -13.71 -3.59 27.56
CA LYS A 46 -13.24 -4.64 28.49
C LYS A 46 -11.78 -5.01 28.24
N SER A 47 -11.34 -5.09 26.98
CA SER A 47 -9.97 -5.47 26.61
C SER A 47 -8.97 -4.32 26.58
N GLY A 48 -9.38 -3.07 26.81
CA GLY A 48 -8.50 -1.91 26.66
C GLY A 48 -8.05 -1.67 25.22
N GLY A 49 -8.95 -1.86 24.25
CA GLY A 49 -8.67 -1.87 22.80
C GLY A 49 -7.77 -0.75 22.28
N ARG A 50 -7.18 -0.97 21.11
CA ARG A 50 -6.24 -0.01 20.47
C ARG A 50 -6.90 1.36 20.29
N THR A 51 -6.16 2.44 20.57
CA THR A 51 -6.64 3.82 20.41
C THR A 51 -6.96 4.22 18.97
N THR A 52 -6.60 3.39 17.99
CA THR A 52 -6.98 3.59 16.59
C THR A 52 -8.39 3.11 16.26
N TYR A 53 -9.01 2.24 17.09
CA TYR A 53 -10.36 1.74 16.82
C TYR A 53 -11.40 2.86 16.90
N TYR A 54 -12.34 2.88 15.95
CA TYR A 54 -13.27 4.00 15.77
C TYR A 54 -12.53 5.34 15.72
N GLY A 55 -11.37 5.37 15.08
CA GLY A 55 -10.54 6.57 15.00
C GLY A 55 -10.99 7.51 13.89
N ARG A 56 -11.04 8.81 14.21
CA ARG A 56 -11.21 9.89 13.24
C ARG A 56 -9.86 10.53 12.94
N LEU A 57 -9.54 10.68 11.66
CA LEU A 57 -8.32 11.33 11.22
C LEU A 57 -8.25 12.80 11.66
N ARG A 58 -7.06 13.34 11.68
CA ARG A 58 -6.78 14.79 11.84
C ARG A 58 -6.39 15.38 10.49
N TRP A 59 -6.72 16.64 10.29
CA TRP A 59 -6.32 17.35 9.09
C TRP A 59 -4.82 17.64 9.04
N ASP A 60 -4.21 17.93 10.17
CA ASP A 60 -2.85 18.46 10.36
C ASP A 60 -1.77 17.38 10.53
N ASN A 61 -2.15 16.11 10.50
CA ASN A 61 -1.23 14.99 10.66
C ASN A 61 -1.24 14.06 9.45
N PRO A 62 -0.18 13.23 9.25
CA PRO A 62 -0.26 12.06 8.40
C PRO A 62 -1.33 11.07 8.90
N SER A 63 -1.90 10.30 8.00
CA SER A 63 -2.82 9.21 8.34
C SER A 63 -2.09 8.07 9.04
N TYR A 64 -2.81 7.30 9.85
CA TYR A 64 -2.39 5.93 10.22
C TYR A 64 -2.37 5.02 9.00
N THR A 65 -1.74 3.84 9.15
CA THR A 65 -1.69 2.83 8.08
C THR A 65 -3.09 2.47 7.57
N ILE A 66 -3.35 2.72 6.29
CA ILE A 66 -4.54 2.23 5.58
C ILE A 66 -4.38 0.71 5.41
N ASN A 67 -5.27 -0.07 6.02
CA ASN A 67 -5.29 -1.53 5.93
C ASN A 67 -6.39 -2.04 4.99
N THR A 68 -6.52 -3.34 4.81
CA THR A 68 -7.50 -3.97 3.91
C THR A 68 -8.95 -3.91 4.40
N TYR A 69 -9.20 -3.39 5.60
CA TYR A 69 -10.52 -3.31 6.25
C TYR A 69 -10.89 -1.89 6.66
N PHE A 70 -10.43 -0.88 5.90
CA PHE A 70 -10.76 0.51 6.20
C PHE A 70 -12.24 0.86 5.86
N ASN A 71 -13.03 -0.13 5.47
CA ASN A 71 -14.49 -0.06 5.33
C ASN A 71 -15.26 -0.25 6.65
N ARG A 72 -14.57 -0.45 7.77
CA ARG A 72 -15.22 -0.67 9.09
C ARG A 72 -14.61 0.26 10.13
N PRO A 73 -15.42 1.12 10.78
CA PRO A 73 -14.91 2.11 11.71
C PRO A 73 -14.18 1.48 12.91
N GLY A 74 -14.63 0.31 13.37
CA GLY A 74 -14.02 -0.41 14.48
C GLY A 74 -12.67 -1.07 14.17
N ASN A 75 -12.16 -1.02 12.92
CA ASN A 75 -10.91 -1.69 12.54
C ASN A 75 -9.70 -0.75 12.50
N GLY A 76 -9.89 0.55 12.72
CA GLY A 76 -8.79 1.49 12.68
C GLY A 76 -9.23 2.95 12.69
N CYS A 77 -8.30 3.82 12.31
CA CYS A 77 -8.51 5.26 12.20
C CYS A 77 -8.75 5.63 10.72
N PHE A 78 -10.02 5.52 10.29
CA PHE A 78 -10.41 5.65 8.88
C PHE A 78 -11.57 6.61 8.64
N MET A 79 -12.07 7.29 9.68
CA MET A 79 -13.14 8.27 9.53
C MET A 79 -12.58 9.56 8.94
N HIS A 80 -13.39 10.16 8.03
CA HIS A 80 -13.07 11.46 7.44
C HIS A 80 -12.85 12.51 8.55
N PRO A 81 -11.87 13.43 8.41
CA PRO A 81 -11.53 14.39 9.48
C PRO A 81 -12.66 15.33 9.88
N ASP A 82 -13.59 15.69 8.96
CA ASP A 82 -14.71 16.57 9.26
C ASP A 82 -15.68 15.90 10.26
N ASP A 83 -15.71 16.42 11.46
CA ASP A 83 -16.57 16.00 12.56
C ASP A 83 -17.79 16.91 12.70
N LYS A 84 -18.56 16.75 13.80
CA LYS A 84 -19.76 17.54 14.08
C LYS A 84 -19.50 19.06 14.23
N ASN A 85 -18.29 19.47 14.54
CA ASN A 85 -17.89 20.87 14.72
C ASN A 85 -17.38 21.51 13.42
N SER A 86 -17.23 20.72 12.37
CA SER A 86 -16.81 21.22 11.06
C SER A 86 -17.96 21.95 10.37
N LYS A 87 -17.65 23.01 9.58
CA LYS A 87 -18.65 23.74 8.76
C LYS A 87 -19.51 22.80 7.91
N ASN A 88 -18.93 21.70 7.49
CA ASN A 88 -19.58 20.69 6.65
C ASN A 88 -19.24 19.29 7.17
N PRO A 89 -19.93 18.81 8.21
CA PRO A 89 -19.66 17.50 8.80
C PRO A 89 -19.76 16.35 7.79
N GLN A 90 -18.82 15.41 7.85
CA GLN A 90 -18.83 14.20 7.03
C GLN A 90 -18.69 12.97 7.93
N HIS A 91 -19.84 12.45 8.35
CA HIS A 91 -19.90 11.26 9.22
C HIS A 91 -19.80 9.98 8.38
N ARG A 92 -18.62 9.73 7.81
CA ARG A 92 -18.33 8.60 6.93
C ARG A 92 -16.88 8.13 7.07
N LEU A 93 -16.59 7.02 6.48
CA LEU A 93 -15.22 6.55 6.28
C LEU A 93 -14.58 7.24 5.07
N LEU A 94 -13.28 7.08 4.92
CA LEU A 94 -12.57 7.51 3.72
C LEU A 94 -13.16 6.84 2.47
N SER A 95 -13.26 7.60 1.40
CA SER A 95 -13.51 7.01 0.08
C SER A 95 -12.29 6.24 -0.42
N PHE A 96 -12.49 5.38 -1.44
CA PHE A 96 -11.37 4.71 -2.09
C PHE A 96 -10.37 5.71 -2.64
N ARG A 97 -10.82 6.82 -3.26
CA ARG A 97 -9.93 7.85 -3.80
C ARG A 97 -9.16 8.61 -2.73
N GLU A 98 -9.81 8.95 -1.61
CA GLU A 98 -9.14 9.57 -0.47
C GLU A 98 -8.06 8.65 0.09
N ALA A 99 -8.38 7.37 0.30
CA ALA A 99 -7.41 6.36 0.75
C ALA A 99 -6.28 6.16 -0.26
N ALA A 100 -6.59 6.13 -1.56
CA ALA A 100 -5.60 6.02 -2.64
C ALA A 100 -4.65 7.24 -2.69
N ARG A 101 -5.16 8.46 -2.50
CA ARG A 101 -4.34 9.66 -2.38
C ARG A 101 -3.43 9.63 -1.15
N ILE A 102 -3.95 9.16 -0.02
CA ILE A 102 -3.16 8.95 1.21
C ILE A 102 -2.07 7.89 0.98
N GLN A 103 -2.30 6.92 0.12
CA GLN A 103 -1.32 5.92 -0.35
C GLN A 103 -0.42 6.44 -1.48
N SER A 104 -0.53 7.72 -1.89
CA SER A 104 0.22 8.34 -2.99
C SER A 104 -0.07 7.81 -4.40
N PHE A 105 -1.23 7.19 -4.64
CA PHE A 105 -1.69 6.93 -6.00
C PHE A 105 -2.18 8.21 -6.67
N GLN A 106 -1.77 8.45 -7.91
CA GLN A 106 -2.25 9.57 -8.70
C GLN A 106 -3.74 9.40 -9.08
N ASP A 107 -4.41 10.49 -9.42
CA ASP A 107 -5.88 10.50 -9.62
C ASP A 107 -6.35 9.73 -10.84
N ASP A 108 -5.49 9.54 -11.83
CA ASP A 108 -5.75 8.74 -13.02
C ASP A 108 -5.57 7.22 -12.80
N PHE A 109 -4.96 6.80 -11.68
CA PHE A 109 -4.88 5.39 -11.33
C PHE A 109 -6.27 4.85 -10.95
N LYS A 110 -6.78 3.90 -11.73
CA LYS A 110 -8.14 3.36 -11.60
C LYS A 110 -8.10 1.99 -10.92
N PHE A 111 -8.99 1.79 -9.95
CA PHE A 111 -9.18 0.49 -9.30
C PHE A 111 -10.43 -0.19 -9.85
N PHE A 112 -10.33 -1.47 -10.15
CA PHE A 112 -11.38 -2.31 -10.72
C PHE A 112 -11.77 -3.44 -9.77
N GLY A 113 -13.00 -3.95 -9.95
CA GLY A 113 -13.54 -5.03 -9.14
C GLY A 113 -14.55 -4.58 -8.10
N SER A 114 -14.96 -5.51 -7.23
CA SER A 114 -15.90 -5.24 -6.15
C SER A 114 -15.36 -4.26 -5.11
N LYS A 115 -16.23 -3.59 -4.35
CA LYS A 115 -15.83 -2.74 -3.23
C LYS A 115 -14.86 -3.47 -2.28
N SER A 116 -15.15 -4.73 -1.94
CA SER A 116 -14.28 -5.55 -1.08
C SER A 116 -12.90 -5.76 -1.68
N SER A 117 -12.80 -5.98 -2.98
CA SER A 117 -11.52 -6.10 -3.69
C SER A 117 -10.74 -4.78 -3.66
N ILE A 118 -11.39 -3.65 -3.93
CA ILE A 118 -10.74 -2.33 -3.94
C ILE A 118 -10.16 -1.98 -2.56
N TYR A 119 -10.87 -2.27 -1.45
CA TYR A 119 -10.32 -2.13 -0.10
C TYR A 119 -9.02 -2.93 0.09
N LYS A 120 -9.00 -4.18 -0.39
CA LYS A 120 -7.80 -5.03 -0.32
C LYS A 120 -6.66 -4.49 -1.19
N GLN A 121 -6.97 -4.05 -2.41
CA GLN A 121 -5.99 -3.48 -3.34
C GLN A 121 -5.27 -2.29 -2.71
N ILE A 122 -6.02 -1.29 -2.24
CA ILE A 122 -5.45 -0.09 -1.63
C ILE A 122 -4.71 -0.42 -0.33
N GLY A 123 -5.30 -1.24 0.54
CA GLY A 123 -4.73 -1.57 1.85
C GLY A 123 -3.43 -2.38 1.77
N ASN A 124 -3.31 -3.30 0.80
CA ASN A 124 -2.10 -4.11 0.59
C ASN A 124 -0.99 -3.34 -0.13
N ALA A 125 -1.33 -2.34 -0.93
CA ALA A 125 -0.37 -1.69 -1.81
C ALA A 125 0.84 -1.08 -1.06
N VAL A 126 2.00 -1.17 -1.69
CA VAL A 126 3.14 -0.31 -1.39
C VAL A 126 2.84 1.08 -1.96
N PRO A 127 2.97 2.16 -1.17
CA PRO A 127 2.76 3.51 -1.70
C PRO A 127 3.71 3.82 -2.87
N PRO A 128 3.21 4.27 -4.04
CA PRO A 128 4.05 4.55 -5.21
C PRO A 128 5.22 5.50 -4.96
N LEU A 129 5.07 6.56 -4.14
CA LEU A 129 6.19 7.43 -3.79
C LEU A 129 7.27 6.71 -2.99
N MET A 130 6.89 5.88 -2.01
CA MET A 130 7.85 5.07 -1.26
C MET A 130 8.58 4.09 -2.19
N ALA A 131 7.83 3.43 -3.08
CA ALA A 131 8.38 2.52 -4.08
C ALA A 131 9.33 3.24 -5.06
N TYR A 132 9.03 4.50 -5.44
CA TYR A 132 9.91 5.31 -6.27
C TYR A 132 11.31 5.49 -5.66
N PHE A 133 11.39 5.87 -4.36
CA PHE A 133 12.68 6.04 -3.70
C PHE A 133 13.44 4.73 -3.57
N ILE A 134 12.73 3.61 -3.34
CA ILE A 134 13.33 2.27 -3.35
C ILE A 134 13.82 1.91 -4.76
N ALA A 135 13.09 2.25 -5.82
CA ALA A 135 13.50 1.96 -7.19
C ALA A 135 14.80 2.69 -7.57
N LYS A 136 14.98 3.92 -7.09
CA LYS A 136 16.14 4.76 -7.43
C LYS A 136 17.49 4.21 -6.94
N ILE A 137 17.49 3.26 -6.00
CA ILE A 137 18.75 2.63 -5.56
C ILE A 137 19.28 1.58 -6.55
N PHE A 138 18.42 1.08 -7.45
CA PHE A 138 18.78 0.02 -8.39
C PHE A 138 19.21 0.60 -9.76
N LYS A 139 20.29 0.05 -10.32
CA LYS A 139 20.67 0.27 -11.72
C LYS A 139 19.98 -0.77 -12.61
N ALA A 140 18.63 -0.73 -12.65
CA ALA A 140 17.80 -1.70 -13.35
C ALA A 140 16.96 -1.01 -14.45
N LYS A 141 17.07 -1.50 -15.69
CA LYS A 141 16.24 -1.04 -16.82
C LYS A 141 14.90 -1.79 -16.87
N ASN A 142 14.95 -3.09 -16.64
CA ASN A 142 13.80 -4.00 -16.78
C ASN A 142 13.55 -4.75 -15.47
N ALA A 143 12.30 -4.79 -15.03
CA ALA A 143 11.86 -5.55 -13.87
C ALA A 143 10.64 -6.42 -14.19
N ILE A 144 10.38 -7.41 -13.35
CA ILE A 144 9.09 -8.10 -13.24
C ILE A 144 8.58 -8.00 -11.81
N ASP A 145 7.26 -7.94 -11.63
CA ASP A 145 6.60 -7.81 -10.32
C ASP A 145 5.80 -9.07 -10.00
N LEU A 146 6.25 -9.81 -9.00
CA LEU A 146 5.62 -11.03 -8.53
C LEU A 146 4.79 -10.74 -7.28
N PHE A 147 3.57 -11.29 -7.21
CA PHE A 147 2.58 -10.91 -6.20
C PHE A 147 2.25 -9.42 -6.28
N CYS A 148 2.07 -8.92 -7.50
CA CYS A 148 2.05 -7.48 -7.80
C CYS A 148 0.84 -6.74 -7.21
N GLY A 149 -0.22 -7.44 -6.80
CA GLY A 149 -1.45 -6.81 -6.35
C GLY A 149 -2.02 -5.87 -7.41
N CYS A 150 -2.44 -4.68 -7.00
CA CYS A 150 -2.88 -3.64 -7.94
C CYS A 150 -1.72 -2.88 -8.62
N GLY A 151 -0.46 -3.16 -8.26
CA GLY A 151 0.71 -2.55 -8.90
C GLY A 151 1.24 -1.27 -8.22
N GLY A 152 1.03 -1.09 -6.91
CA GLY A 152 1.60 0.07 -6.22
C GLY A 152 3.14 0.08 -6.25
N LEU A 153 3.77 -1.08 -6.08
CA LEU A 153 5.21 -1.27 -6.22
C LEU A 153 5.66 -1.03 -7.66
N SER A 154 5.01 -1.71 -8.64
CA SER A 154 5.24 -1.50 -10.08
C SER A 154 5.19 -0.01 -10.44
N LYS A 155 4.18 0.73 -9.94
CA LYS A 155 4.01 2.15 -10.26
C LYS A 155 5.17 3.02 -9.82
N GLY A 156 5.70 2.78 -8.62
CA GLY A 156 6.88 3.51 -8.13
C GLY A 156 8.13 3.22 -8.97
N PHE A 157 8.33 1.98 -9.41
CA PHE A 157 9.42 1.59 -10.30
C PHE A 157 9.29 2.23 -11.68
N GLU A 158 8.10 2.25 -12.27
CA GLU A 158 7.81 2.96 -13.54
C GLU A 158 8.08 4.46 -13.41
N MET A 159 7.65 5.09 -12.33
CA MET A 159 7.93 6.51 -12.06
C MET A 159 9.43 6.79 -11.95
N ALA A 160 10.23 5.83 -11.53
CA ALA A 160 11.69 5.92 -11.46
C ALA A 160 12.39 5.63 -12.79
N GLY A 161 11.67 5.24 -13.84
CA GLY A 161 12.18 4.95 -15.17
C GLY A 161 12.48 3.47 -15.44
N THR A 162 12.19 2.56 -14.49
CA THR A 162 12.31 1.11 -14.71
C THR A 162 11.10 0.59 -15.50
N LYS A 163 11.32 -0.17 -16.57
CA LYS A 163 10.24 -0.84 -17.30
C LYS A 163 9.81 -2.10 -16.55
N VAL A 164 8.58 -2.13 -16.02
CA VAL A 164 7.99 -3.34 -15.45
C VAL A 164 7.37 -4.16 -16.58
N LEU A 165 8.07 -5.20 -17.01
CA LEU A 165 7.74 -5.97 -18.20
C LEU A 165 6.58 -6.94 -17.98
N LEU A 166 6.38 -7.42 -16.76
CA LEU A 166 5.34 -8.37 -16.38
C LEU A 166 4.94 -8.17 -14.93
N GLY A 167 3.64 -8.22 -14.65
CA GLY A 167 3.08 -8.34 -13.30
C GLY A 167 2.30 -9.64 -13.17
N CYS A 168 2.50 -10.37 -12.07
CA CYS A 168 1.80 -11.62 -11.80
C CYS A 168 1.13 -11.60 -10.43
N ASP A 169 -0.16 -11.96 -10.39
CA ASP A 169 -0.93 -12.15 -9.16
C ASP A 169 -2.01 -13.21 -9.37
N ILE A 170 -2.50 -13.80 -8.28
CA ILE A 170 -3.56 -14.83 -8.31
C ILE A 170 -4.97 -14.22 -8.36
N ASP A 171 -5.14 -12.95 -7.96
CA ASP A 171 -6.46 -12.30 -7.88
C ASP A 171 -6.82 -11.62 -9.20
N LYS A 172 -7.93 -12.08 -9.81
CA LYS A 172 -8.46 -11.56 -11.09
C LYS A 172 -8.71 -10.04 -11.05
N ASN A 173 -9.28 -9.52 -9.96
CA ASN A 173 -9.58 -8.09 -9.86
C ASN A 173 -8.31 -7.25 -9.71
N PHE A 174 -7.29 -7.80 -9.04
CA PHE A 174 -5.99 -7.14 -8.93
C PHE A 174 -5.33 -7.05 -10.30
N MET A 175 -5.37 -8.14 -11.06
CA MET A 175 -4.81 -8.16 -12.41
C MET A 175 -5.58 -7.26 -13.39
N GLU A 176 -6.89 -7.13 -13.25
CA GLU A 176 -7.67 -6.16 -14.04
C GLU A 176 -7.25 -4.72 -13.72
N THR A 177 -7.04 -4.39 -12.45
CA THR A 177 -6.50 -3.09 -12.04
C THR A 177 -5.09 -2.89 -12.59
N TRP A 178 -4.22 -3.88 -12.46
CA TRP A 178 -2.84 -3.82 -12.95
C TRP A 178 -2.80 -3.58 -14.46
N LYS A 179 -3.54 -4.36 -15.24
CA LYS A 179 -3.67 -4.25 -16.71
C LYS A 179 -4.04 -2.84 -17.18
N ASN A 180 -4.93 -2.16 -16.46
CA ASN A 180 -5.43 -0.85 -16.83
C ASN A 180 -4.51 0.33 -16.42
N ASN A 181 -3.46 0.07 -15.63
CA ASN A 181 -2.60 1.12 -15.09
C ASN A 181 -1.11 0.97 -15.43
N HIS A 182 -0.73 -0.16 -16.07
CA HIS A 182 0.66 -0.51 -16.39
C HIS A 182 0.79 -0.96 -17.84
N ASN A 183 1.97 -0.80 -18.42
CA ASN A 183 2.24 -1.14 -19.83
C ASN A 183 2.85 -2.55 -20.02
N GLY A 184 3.16 -3.26 -18.95
CA GLY A 184 3.72 -4.61 -19.01
C GLY A 184 2.66 -5.68 -19.28
N ILE A 185 3.08 -6.94 -19.31
CA ILE A 185 2.22 -8.10 -19.52
C ILE A 185 1.50 -8.44 -18.21
N PRO A 186 0.16 -8.36 -18.12
CA PRO A 186 -0.58 -8.85 -16.97
C PRO A 186 -0.68 -10.38 -17.03
N LEU A 187 -0.31 -11.07 -15.97
CA LEU A 187 -0.38 -12.53 -15.88
C LEU A 187 -1.17 -12.95 -14.65
N LEU A 188 -2.40 -13.45 -14.87
CA LEU A 188 -3.18 -14.08 -13.82
C LEU A 188 -2.64 -15.49 -13.58
N GLY A 189 -2.13 -15.78 -12.38
CA GLY A 189 -1.59 -17.08 -12.08
C GLY A 189 -1.16 -17.28 -10.62
N ASP A 190 -1.22 -18.53 -10.19
CA ASP A 190 -0.71 -18.97 -8.88
C ASP A 190 0.76 -19.41 -9.04
N LEU A 191 1.66 -18.71 -8.35
CA LEU A 191 3.09 -18.99 -8.40
C LEU A 191 3.50 -20.34 -7.76
N ILE A 192 2.60 -20.99 -7.01
CA ILE A 192 2.81 -22.37 -6.54
C ILE A 192 2.80 -23.34 -7.74
N ARG A 193 1.99 -23.05 -8.75
CA ARG A 193 1.84 -23.90 -9.94
C ARG A 193 3.05 -23.81 -10.85
N SER A 194 3.54 -24.98 -11.32
CA SER A 194 4.64 -25.06 -12.30
C SER A 194 4.30 -24.38 -13.62
N ASP A 195 3.02 -24.50 -14.08
CA ASP A 195 2.53 -23.92 -15.33
C ASP A 195 2.67 -22.39 -15.34
N THR A 196 2.30 -21.73 -14.23
CA THR A 196 2.45 -20.28 -14.10
C THR A 196 3.92 -19.86 -14.23
N LYS A 197 4.84 -20.60 -13.60
CA LYS A 197 6.28 -20.31 -13.68
C LYS A 197 6.83 -20.54 -15.09
N LYS A 198 6.43 -21.61 -15.77
CA LYS A 198 6.77 -21.87 -17.18
C LYS A 198 6.28 -20.74 -18.08
N LEU A 199 5.02 -20.31 -17.90
CA LEU A 199 4.43 -19.21 -18.68
C LEU A 199 5.14 -17.87 -18.46
N ILE A 200 5.60 -17.57 -17.23
CA ILE A 200 6.43 -16.39 -16.95
C ILE A 200 7.71 -16.45 -17.80
N ILE A 201 8.42 -17.56 -17.77
CA ILE A 201 9.69 -17.71 -18.49
C ILE A 201 9.46 -17.59 -20.00
N GLU A 202 8.40 -18.22 -20.54
CA GLU A 202 8.02 -18.14 -21.95
C GLU A 202 7.74 -16.70 -22.38
N LYS A 203 6.92 -15.98 -21.64
CA LYS A 203 6.58 -14.56 -21.95
C LYS A 203 7.77 -13.62 -21.82
N LEU A 204 8.79 -13.99 -21.07
CA LEU A 204 10.02 -13.24 -20.90
C LEU A 204 11.14 -13.70 -21.85
N LYS A 205 10.90 -14.70 -22.72
CA LYS A 205 11.89 -15.20 -23.67
C LYS A 205 12.55 -14.06 -24.44
N ASN A 206 13.89 -14.09 -24.49
CA ASN A 206 14.74 -13.07 -25.15
C ASN A 206 14.73 -11.68 -24.48
N ARG A 207 14.14 -11.52 -23.27
CA ARG A 207 14.17 -10.26 -22.53
C ARG A 207 15.13 -10.35 -21.34
N LYS A 208 16.09 -9.43 -21.28
CA LYS A 208 16.98 -9.32 -20.13
C LYS A 208 16.23 -8.73 -18.94
N ILE A 209 16.18 -9.46 -17.84
CA ILE A 209 15.58 -9.04 -16.58
C ILE A 209 16.71 -8.64 -15.63
N ASP A 210 16.75 -7.36 -15.25
CA ASP A 210 17.75 -6.86 -14.31
C ASP A 210 17.29 -7.06 -12.86
N LEU A 211 15.97 -7.02 -12.59
CA LEU A 211 15.41 -7.00 -11.25
C LEU A 211 14.10 -7.80 -11.17
N ILE A 212 13.95 -8.59 -10.14
CA ILE A 212 12.66 -9.15 -9.71
C ILE A 212 12.21 -8.40 -8.47
N ILE A 213 11.00 -7.83 -8.49
CA ILE A 213 10.37 -7.21 -7.34
C ILE A 213 9.15 -8.01 -6.91
N GLY A 214 8.69 -7.85 -5.65
CA GLY A 214 7.46 -8.48 -5.22
C GLY A 214 7.20 -8.43 -3.73
N GLY A 215 5.94 -8.69 -3.37
CA GLY A 215 5.47 -8.77 -1.99
C GLY A 215 4.85 -10.13 -1.66
N PRO A 216 5.63 -11.23 -1.55
CA PRO A 216 5.05 -12.54 -1.24
C PRO A 216 4.26 -12.49 0.07
N PRO A 217 3.00 -12.98 0.10
CA PRO A 217 2.15 -12.88 1.27
C PRO A 217 2.73 -13.66 2.46
N CYS A 218 2.71 -13.01 3.63
CA CYS A 218 3.15 -13.55 4.91
C CYS A 218 2.00 -13.51 5.92
N GLN A 219 0.82 -14.00 5.58
CA GLN A 219 -0.37 -13.88 6.43
C GLN A 219 -0.25 -14.63 7.76
N GLY A 220 0.50 -15.71 7.82
CA GLY A 220 0.80 -16.43 9.07
C GLY A 220 1.71 -15.65 10.04
N PHE A 221 2.35 -14.57 9.58
CA PHE A 221 3.29 -13.76 10.38
C PHE A 221 2.76 -12.37 10.72
N SER A 222 1.54 -12.02 10.28
CA SER A 222 0.92 -10.73 10.58
C SER A 222 0.44 -10.70 12.03
N THR A 223 0.71 -9.60 12.75
CA THR A 223 0.17 -9.33 14.09
C THR A 223 -1.36 -9.18 14.12
N ALA A 224 -2.02 -9.09 12.97
CA ALA A 224 -3.46 -8.99 12.80
C ALA A 224 -4.12 -10.31 12.38
N GLY A 225 -3.34 -11.38 12.13
CA GLY A 225 -3.83 -12.71 11.72
C GLY A 225 -3.58 -13.79 12.77
N TRP A 226 -4.29 -14.90 12.65
CA TRP A 226 -4.01 -16.11 13.43
C TRP A 226 -2.63 -16.64 13.01
N ARG A 227 -1.72 -16.79 13.96
CA ARG A 227 -0.36 -17.34 13.73
C ARG A 227 -0.44 -18.84 13.42
N ILE A 228 -0.90 -19.20 12.23
CA ILE A 228 -0.97 -20.60 11.78
C ILE A 228 0.39 -20.98 11.19
N HIS A 229 1.18 -21.70 11.94
CA HIS A 229 2.55 -22.13 11.55
C HIS A 229 2.59 -23.01 10.29
N GLN A 230 1.49 -23.68 9.94
CA GLN A 230 1.39 -24.60 8.78
C GLN A 230 0.76 -23.98 7.52
N ASP A 231 0.54 -22.67 7.48
CA ASP A 231 -0.04 -22.02 6.31
C ASP A 231 0.90 -22.14 5.09
N LYS A 232 0.42 -22.78 4.02
CA LYS A 232 1.16 -22.94 2.74
C LYS A 232 1.66 -21.60 2.19
N ARG A 233 0.97 -20.48 2.49
CA ARG A 233 1.35 -19.12 2.09
C ARG A 233 2.67 -18.67 2.71
N ASN A 234 3.08 -19.24 3.83
CA ASN A 234 4.39 -18.97 4.47
C ASN A 234 5.57 -19.47 3.63
N LEU A 235 5.32 -20.27 2.60
CA LEU A 235 6.33 -20.82 1.70
C LEU A 235 6.41 -20.06 0.36
N LEU A 236 5.52 -19.10 0.09
CA LEU A 236 5.49 -18.40 -1.20
C LEU A 236 6.77 -17.61 -1.52
N TRP A 237 7.53 -17.20 -0.50
CA TRP A 237 8.86 -16.64 -0.73
C TRP A 237 9.83 -17.66 -1.35
N LYS A 238 9.61 -18.98 -1.17
CA LYS A 238 10.41 -20.01 -1.83
C LYS A 238 10.11 -20.09 -3.34
N GLU A 239 8.86 -19.85 -3.73
CA GLU A 239 8.48 -19.76 -5.13
C GLU A 239 9.10 -18.52 -5.81
N TYR A 240 9.15 -17.41 -5.05
CA TYR A 240 9.90 -16.24 -5.46
C TYR A 240 11.41 -16.55 -5.64
N LEU A 241 12.02 -17.23 -4.67
CA LEU A 241 13.42 -17.69 -4.73
C LEU A 241 13.67 -18.59 -5.96
N ASN A 242 12.75 -19.50 -6.27
CA ASN A 242 12.85 -20.40 -7.43
C ASN A 242 12.92 -19.60 -8.75
N LEU A 243 12.09 -18.55 -8.88
CA LEU A 243 12.15 -17.69 -10.06
C LEU A 243 13.43 -16.85 -10.11
N VAL A 244 13.93 -16.36 -8.96
CA VAL A 244 15.26 -15.71 -8.91
C VAL A 244 16.37 -16.66 -9.34
N ARG A 245 16.34 -17.93 -8.92
CA ARG A 245 17.30 -18.98 -9.33
C ARG A 245 17.28 -19.23 -10.83
N THR A 246 16.07 -19.27 -11.42
CA THR A 246 15.87 -19.57 -12.85
C THR A 246 16.23 -18.38 -13.74
N ILE A 247 15.73 -17.18 -13.41
CA ILE A 247 15.88 -15.96 -14.22
C ILE A 247 17.27 -15.34 -14.03
N LYS A 248 17.87 -15.53 -12.87
CA LYS A 248 19.20 -15.01 -12.49
C LYS A 248 19.33 -13.49 -12.72
N PRO A 249 18.41 -12.65 -12.19
CA PRO A 249 18.48 -11.21 -12.34
C PRO A 249 19.72 -10.63 -11.65
N LYS A 250 20.11 -9.38 -11.94
CA LYS A 250 21.19 -8.70 -11.19
C LYS A 250 20.80 -8.47 -9.74
N TYR A 251 19.54 -8.09 -9.52
CA TYR A 251 18.99 -7.71 -8.21
C TYR A 251 17.63 -8.40 -7.96
N PHE A 252 17.29 -8.48 -6.69
CA PHE A 252 15.91 -8.78 -6.28
C PHE A 252 15.46 -7.84 -5.16
N LEU A 253 14.14 -7.63 -5.04
CA LEU A 253 13.50 -6.87 -3.98
C LEU A 253 12.28 -7.61 -3.46
N ILE A 254 12.23 -7.86 -2.15
CA ILE A 254 11.05 -8.37 -1.46
C ILE A 254 10.54 -7.32 -0.49
N GLU A 255 9.26 -6.93 -0.62
CA GLU A 255 8.55 -6.12 0.37
C GLU A 255 7.74 -7.00 1.30
N ASN A 256 7.65 -6.61 2.59
CA ASN A 256 6.81 -7.31 3.54
C ASN A 256 6.44 -6.45 4.75
N VAL A 257 5.55 -6.98 5.61
CA VAL A 257 5.20 -6.39 6.90
C VAL A 257 6.33 -6.57 7.91
N VAL A 258 6.46 -5.63 8.86
CA VAL A 258 7.53 -5.65 9.89
C VAL A 258 7.48 -6.93 10.75
N GLY A 259 6.29 -7.53 10.92
CA GLY A 259 6.11 -8.79 11.64
C GLY A 259 6.94 -9.97 11.09
N LEU A 260 7.43 -9.89 9.85
CA LEU A 260 8.33 -10.89 9.28
C LEU A 260 9.64 -11.03 10.08
N LEU A 261 10.14 -9.94 10.67
CA LEU A 261 11.39 -9.94 11.44
C LEU A 261 11.32 -10.78 12.73
N THR A 262 10.13 -10.85 13.33
CA THR A 262 9.90 -11.60 14.58
C THR A 262 9.28 -12.97 14.33
N SER A 263 9.08 -13.33 13.06
CA SER A 263 8.44 -14.58 12.67
C SER A 263 9.41 -15.75 12.74
N ILE A 264 8.95 -16.85 13.33
CA ILE A 264 9.74 -18.09 13.52
C ILE A 264 9.07 -19.22 12.74
N ASN A 265 9.86 -20.00 12.02
CA ASN A 265 9.44 -21.24 11.38
C ASN A 265 10.44 -22.36 11.75
N LYS A 266 9.95 -23.46 12.31
CA LYS A 266 10.80 -24.59 12.78
C LYS A 266 12.01 -24.11 13.60
N SER A 267 11.76 -23.29 14.62
CA SER A 267 12.76 -22.74 15.55
C SER A 267 13.77 -21.74 14.96
N LYS A 268 13.66 -21.38 13.67
CA LYS A 268 14.55 -20.38 13.03
C LYS A 268 13.77 -19.14 12.59
N LYS A 269 14.39 -17.97 12.70
CA LYS A 269 13.83 -16.73 12.15
C LYS A 269 13.69 -16.86 10.63
N VAL A 270 12.52 -16.51 10.10
CA VAL A 270 12.21 -16.63 8.66
C VAL A 270 13.18 -15.84 7.81
N VAL A 271 13.54 -14.63 8.23
CA VAL A 271 14.48 -13.74 7.49
C VAL A 271 15.88 -14.36 7.42
N GLU A 272 16.36 -15.00 8.49
CA GLU A 272 17.65 -15.67 8.48
C GLU A 272 17.66 -16.89 7.54
N ASN A 273 16.55 -17.63 7.51
CA ASN A 273 16.41 -18.72 6.55
C ASN A 273 16.41 -18.21 5.11
N MET A 274 15.66 -17.13 4.83
CA MET A 274 15.70 -16.46 3.51
C MET A 274 17.13 -16.06 3.14
N LYS A 275 17.87 -15.41 4.05
CA LYS A 275 19.26 -15.00 3.82
C LYS A 275 20.14 -16.17 3.40
N ASN A 276 20.04 -17.29 4.14
CA ASN A 276 20.81 -18.49 3.85
C ASN A 276 20.47 -19.08 2.46
N GLU A 277 19.20 -19.19 2.14
CA GLU A 277 18.76 -19.74 0.85
C GLU A 277 19.15 -18.86 -0.34
N PHE A 278 19.04 -17.53 -0.22
CA PHE A 278 19.50 -16.60 -1.26
C PHE A 278 21.04 -16.62 -1.40
N SER A 279 21.79 -16.78 -0.30
CA SER A 279 23.23 -16.91 -0.34
C SER A 279 23.69 -18.18 -1.07
N LYS A 280 22.99 -19.32 -0.89
CA LYS A 280 23.26 -20.58 -1.62
C LYS A 280 23.13 -20.44 -3.13
N ILE A 281 22.24 -19.57 -3.61
CA ILE A 281 22.05 -19.33 -5.05
C ILE A 281 22.88 -18.14 -5.58
N GLY A 282 23.85 -17.66 -4.79
CA GLY A 282 24.85 -16.68 -5.21
C GLY A 282 24.45 -15.21 -5.06
N TYR A 283 23.55 -14.88 -4.11
CA TYR A 283 23.15 -13.51 -3.84
C TYR A 283 23.58 -13.04 -2.45
N ASN A 284 24.08 -11.80 -2.39
CA ASN A 284 24.16 -11.05 -1.14
C ASN A 284 22.76 -10.55 -0.75
N PHE A 285 22.53 -10.33 0.57
CA PHE A 285 21.21 -10.07 1.12
C PHE A 285 21.31 -9.08 2.29
N LYS A 286 20.49 -8.04 2.27
CA LYS A 286 20.28 -7.16 3.43
C LYS A 286 18.81 -6.70 3.51
N TYR A 287 18.40 -6.23 4.67
CA TYR A 287 17.05 -5.71 4.89
C TYR A 287 17.03 -4.46 5.75
N LYS A 288 16.03 -3.62 5.56
CA LYS A 288 15.78 -2.41 6.36
C LYS A 288 14.28 -2.18 6.54
N LYS A 289 13.89 -1.73 7.74
CA LYS A 289 12.56 -1.19 8.00
C LYS A 289 12.52 0.24 7.46
N ILE A 290 11.52 0.56 6.64
CA ILE A 290 11.32 1.87 6.02
C ILE A 290 9.91 2.37 6.36
N GLU A 291 9.78 3.67 6.61
CA GLU A 291 8.54 4.33 6.99
C GLU A 291 8.14 5.35 5.92
N SER A 292 6.92 5.22 5.39
CA SER A 292 6.48 5.93 4.19
C SER A 292 6.40 7.46 4.33
N GLN A 293 6.12 7.97 5.53
CA GLN A 293 6.01 9.42 5.77
C GLN A 293 7.29 10.19 5.48
N PHE A 294 8.45 9.55 5.63
CA PHE A 294 9.76 10.16 5.32
C PHE A 294 10.02 10.30 3.81
N PHE A 295 9.13 9.77 2.97
CA PHE A 295 9.23 9.80 1.51
C PHE A 295 8.07 10.57 0.84
N GLY A 296 7.48 11.52 1.56
CA GLY A 296 6.41 12.36 1.03
C GLY A 296 5.05 11.68 0.91
N VAL A 297 4.85 10.56 1.59
CA VAL A 297 3.56 9.88 1.68
C VAL A 297 2.80 10.37 2.91
N PRO A 298 1.55 10.86 2.80
CA PRO A 298 0.78 11.37 3.95
C PRO A 298 0.21 10.23 4.83
N GLN A 299 1.07 9.24 5.13
CA GLN A 299 0.69 8.05 5.90
C GLN A 299 1.87 7.50 6.68
N ILE A 300 1.65 7.14 7.94
CA ILE A 300 2.59 6.38 8.77
C ILE A 300 2.40 4.90 8.44
N ARG A 301 3.25 4.38 7.53
CA ARG A 301 3.23 2.97 7.12
C ARG A 301 4.64 2.40 7.16
N LYS A 302 4.83 1.38 8.00
CA LYS A 302 6.12 0.70 8.20
C LYS A 302 6.15 -0.58 7.39
N ARG A 303 7.20 -0.75 6.59
CA ARG A 303 7.44 -1.96 5.80
C ARG A 303 8.89 -2.37 5.89
N ILE A 304 9.13 -3.68 5.76
CA ILE A 304 10.47 -4.20 5.56
C ILE A 304 10.72 -4.34 4.07
N PHE A 305 11.88 -3.87 3.64
CA PHE A 305 12.39 -4.13 2.30
C PHE A 305 13.64 -4.99 2.42
N ILE A 306 13.63 -6.10 1.72
CA ILE A 306 14.75 -7.03 1.61
C ILE A 306 15.29 -6.87 0.21
N ILE A 307 16.56 -6.55 0.09
CA ILE A 307 17.23 -6.40 -1.20
C ILE A 307 18.36 -7.40 -1.33
N GLY A 308 18.55 -7.90 -2.54
CA GLY A 308 19.69 -8.74 -2.87
C GLY A 308 20.31 -8.37 -4.19
N ALA A 309 21.61 -8.66 -4.30
CA ALA A 309 22.40 -8.53 -5.51
C ALA A 309 23.23 -9.79 -5.72
N LYS A 310 23.55 -10.16 -6.98
CA LYS A 310 24.54 -11.20 -7.26
C LYS A 310 25.83 -10.91 -6.51
N LYS A 311 26.55 -11.94 -6.06
CA LYS A 311 27.79 -11.76 -5.27
C LYS A 311 28.85 -10.87 -5.92
N ASN A 312 28.90 -10.85 -7.26
CA ASN A 312 29.79 -9.99 -8.05
C ASN A 312 29.25 -8.58 -8.32
N ILE A 313 28.13 -8.20 -7.70
CA ILE A 313 27.51 -6.88 -7.85
C ILE A 313 27.38 -6.25 -6.46
N ASN A 314 27.76 -4.98 -6.35
CA ASN A 314 27.61 -4.23 -5.11
C ASN A 314 26.14 -4.12 -4.71
N LEU A 315 25.84 -4.47 -3.47
CA LEU A 315 24.51 -4.36 -2.89
C LEU A 315 24.20 -2.87 -2.65
N PRO A 316 23.16 -2.31 -3.31
CA PRO A 316 22.87 -0.88 -3.21
C PRO A 316 22.46 -0.47 -1.79
N ASP A 317 22.79 0.76 -1.38
CA ASP A 317 22.33 1.28 -0.10
C ASP A 317 20.88 1.70 -0.14
N TYR A 318 20.22 1.62 1.03
CA TYR A 318 18.83 2.09 1.15
C TYR A 318 18.77 3.62 1.04
N PRO A 319 17.64 4.16 0.52
CA PRO A 319 17.51 5.60 0.43
C PRO A 319 17.49 6.24 1.82
N ASN A 320 18.08 7.43 1.91
CA ASN A 320 17.96 8.27 3.09
C ASN A 320 16.55 8.86 3.18
N GLU A 321 16.12 9.21 4.37
CA GLU A 321 14.88 9.95 4.61
C GLU A 321 14.91 11.28 3.84
N PHE A 322 13.83 11.55 3.11
CA PHE A 322 13.77 12.66 2.17
C PHE A 322 13.06 13.89 2.73
N VAL A 323 12.09 13.69 3.66
CA VAL A 323 11.32 14.76 4.30
C VAL A 323 11.37 14.66 5.81
N LYS A 324 11.60 15.78 6.48
CA LYS A 324 11.52 15.93 7.95
C LYS A 324 10.12 16.41 8.38
N LYS A 325 9.51 17.33 7.62
CA LYS A 325 8.15 17.81 7.85
C LYS A 325 7.18 17.04 6.96
N TYR A 326 6.35 16.18 7.56
CA TYR A 326 5.46 15.26 6.85
C TYR A 326 4.34 15.96 6.06
N ILE A 327 3.90 15.30 4.99
CA ILE A 327 2.67 15.67 4.29
C ILE A 327 1.48 15.21 5.12
N THR A 328 0.47 16.06 5.23
CA THR A 328 -0.71 15.85 6.08
C THR A 328 -1.89 15.31 5.29
N VAL A 329 -2.89 14.77 6.00
CA VAL A 329 -4.18 14.38 5.43
C VAL A 329 -4.84 15.58 4.72
N LYS A 330 -4.73 16.79 5.29
CA LYS A 330 -5.23 18.04 4.68
C LYS A 330 -4.67 18.26 3.29
N GLU A 331 -3.36 18.09 3.13
CA GLU A 331 -2.70 18.28 1.84
C GLU A 331 -3.06 17.19 0.82
N ALA A 332 -3.46 16.02 1.27
CA ALA A 332 -3.87 14.93 0.39
C ALA A 332 -5.32 15.07 -0.09
N ILE A 333 -6.28 15.37 0.79
CA ILE A 333 -7.70 15.19 0.49
C ILE A 333 -8.59 16.42 0.74
N LYS A 334 -8.10 17.53 1.34
CA LYS A 334 -8.95 18.70 1.56
C LYS A 334 -9.41 19.29 0.22
N GLY A 335 -10.70 19.66 0.14
CA GLY A 335 -11.29 20.22 -1.08
C GLY A 335 -11.72 19.17 -2.11
N MET A 336 -11.66 17.89 -1.78
CA MET A 336 -12.33 16.86 -2.57
C MET A 336 -13.86 17.01 -2.48
N PRO A 337 -14.62 16.60 -3.51
CA PRO A 337 -16.08 16.66 -3.49
C PRO A 337 -16.65 15.96 -2.27
N LYS A 338 -17.76 16.49 -1.73
CA LYS A 338 -18.54 15.77 -0.72
C LYS A 338 -19.10 14.49 -1.33
N LEU A 339 -19.20 13.45 -0.52
CA LEU A 339 -19.92 12.24 -0.85
C LEU A 339 -21.29 12.31 -0.18
N ASP A 340 -22.32 12.31 -1.00
CA ASP A 340 -23.67 11.97 -0.55
C ASP A 340 -23.75 10.45 -0.43
N SER A 341 -24.58 9.97 0.49
CA SER A 341 -24.65 8.56 0.91
C SER A 341 -24.90 7.55 -0.21
N ASP A 342 -25.35 8.00 -1.40
CA ASP A 342 -25.83 7.13 -2.49
C ASP A 342 -25.00 7.23 -3.79
N ASN A 343 -23.88 7.96 -3.83
CA ASN A 343 -23.12 8.12 -5.06
C ASN A 343 -22.19 6.94 -5.34
N GLU A 344 -22.71 5.90 -5.99
CA GLU A 344 -21.95 4.78 -6.57
C GLU A 344 -21.26 5.11 -7.91
N ARG A 345 -21.11 6.36 -8.27
CA ARG A 345 -20.54 6.76 -9.57
C ARG A 345 -19.07 6.40 -9.65
N LEU A 346 -18.70 5.61 -10.65
CA LEU A 346 -17.32 5.24 -10.96
C LEU A 346 -16.41 6.46 -11.22
N ALA A 347 -17.00 7.57 -11.64
CA ALA A 347 -16.29 8.82 -11.88
C ALA A 347 -17.17 10.04 -11.60
N ILE A 348 -16.61 11.00 -10.88
CA ILE A 348 -17.24 12.30 -10.62
C ILE A 348 -16.55 13.35 -11.48
N LYS A 349 -17.33 14.11 -12.31
CA LYS A 349 -16.84 15.34 -12.93
C LYS A 349 -16.87 16.44 -11.87
N SER A 350 -15.73 16.93 -11.44
CA SER A 350 -15.65 17.90 -10.35
C SER A 350 -14.73 19.06 -10.70
N LYS A 351 -15.12 20.28 -10.28
CA LYS A 351 -14.23 21.43 -10.20
C LYS A 351 -13.44 21.38 -8.89
N MET A 352 -12.46 20.50 -8.83
CA MET A 352 -11.63 20.35 -7.65
C MET A 352 -10.61 21.49 -7.54
N LYS A 353 -10.61 22.22 -6.43
CA LYS A 353 -9.55 23.17 -6.09
C LYS A 353 -8.37 22.41 -5.49
N ASN A 354 -7.33 22.11 -6.29
CA ASN A 354 -6.09 21.57 -5.78
C ASN A 354 -5.33 22.64 -5.00
N THR A 355 -5.41 22.60 -3.68
CA THR A 355 -4.87 23.63 -2.78
C THR A 355 -3.42 23.40 -2.36
N SER A 356 -2.93 22.16 -2.46
CA SER A 356 -1.56 21.80 -2.08
C SER A 356 -0.70 21.38 -3.27
N MET A 357 0.63 21.43 -3.12
CA MET A 357 1.57 20.91 -4.12
C MET A 357 1.42 19.39 -4.28
N TYR A 358 1.10 18.67 -3.21
CA TYR A 358 0.82 17.26 -3.25
C TYR A 358 -0.41 16.95 -4.14
N GLN A 359 -1.52 17.67 -3.97
CA GLN A 359 -2.71 17.51 -4.83
C GLN A 359 -2.44 17.90 -6.30
N LYS A 360 -1.64 18.94 -6.54
CA LYS A 360 -1.24 19.33 -7.89
C LYS A 360 -0.45 18.22 -8.57
N TRP A 361 0.44 17.54 -7.83
CA TRP A 361 1.17 16.39 -8.33
C TRP A 361 0.25 15.18 -8.55
N LEU A 362 -0.63 14.84 -7.60
CA LEU A 362 -1.59 13.73 -7.75
C LEU A 362 -2.49 13.89 -8.98
N SER A 363 -2.89 15.12 -9.30
CA SER A 363 -3.72 15.45 -10.45
C SER A 363 -2.93 15.75 -11.74
N LYS A 364 -1.62 15.48 -11.73
CA LYS A 364 -0.68 15.71 -12.85
C LYS A 364 -0.60 17.16 -13.35
N LYS A 365 -1.01 18.14 -12.53
CA LYS A 365 -0.84 19.58 -12.84
C LYS A 365 0.60 20.06 -12.71
N ILE A 366 1.43 19.32 -11.99
CA ILE A 366 2.87 19.52 -11.90
C ILE A 366 3.59 18.19 -12.08
N SER A 367 4.84 18.26 -12.56
CA SER A 367 5.70 17.09 -12.68
C SER A 367 6.18 16.59 -11.32
N LEU A 368 6.64 15.33 -11.28
CA LEU A 368 7.25 14.72 -10.10
C LEU A 368 8.50 15.51 -9.64
N ASN A 369 9.33 15.97 -10.58
CA ASN A 369 10.53 16.75 -10.27
C ASN A 369 10.16 18.08 -9.59
N LYS A 370 9.15 18.81 -10.09
CA LYS A 370 8.68 20.05 -9.46
C LYS A 370 8.15 19.79 -8.05
N PHE A 371 7.46 18.67 -7.85
CA PHE A 371 7.00 18.28 -6.51
C PHE A 371 8.17 17.95 -5.57
N PHE A 372 9.19 17.24 -6.03
CA PHE A 372 10.37 16.92 -5.20
C PHE A 372 11.23 18.14 -4.87
N ASN A 373 11.39 19.08 -5.81
CA ASN A 373 12.07 20.34 -5.52
C ASN A 373 11.36 21.10 -4.39
N TYR A 374 10.02 21.21 -4.49
CA TYR A 374 9.22 21.79 -3.40
C TYR A 374 9.44 21.07 -2.06
N LEU A 375 9.48 19.73 -2.03
CA LEU A 375 9.73 18.99 -0.80
C LEU A 375 11.11 19.28 -0.22
N LYS A 376 12.16 19.32 -1.04
CA LYS A 376 13.53 19.66 -0.59
C LYS A 376 13.60 21.05 0.03
N GLU A 377 13.02 22.04 -0.64
CA GLU A 377 13.07 23.44 -0.19
C GLU A 377 12.25 23.70 1.07
N ASN A 378 11.13 23.00 1.26
CA ASN A 378 10.16 23.34 2.31
C ASN A 378 10.06 22.28 3.41
N ARG A 379 10.65 21.08 3.24
CA ARG A 379 10.44 19.93 4.13
C ARG A 379 11.68 19.04 4.34
N GLY A 380 12.78 19.36 3.70
CA GLY A 380 14.07 18.64 3.77
C GLY A 380 14.82 18.78 5.09
#